data_4282083551aa2560dfe172c118d2c74a
#
_entry.id   4282083551aa2560dfe172c118d2c74a
#
_cell.length_a   1.000
_cell.length_b   1.000
_cell.length_c   1.000
_cell.angle_alpha   90.00
_cell.angle_beta   90.00
_cell.angle_gamma   90.00
#
_symmetry.space_group_name_H-M   'P 1'
#
loop_
_entity.id
_entity.type
_entity.pdbx_description
1 polymer ?
#
loop_
_entity_poly.entity_id
_entity_poly.type
_entity_poly.pdbx_seq_one_letter_code
_entity_poly.pdbx_strand_id
1 'polypeptide(L)'
;MPYYKKLGDIPRKHHIWFHRNGAGPGYNNEGIYYEHVVTTEGFNEAFSIMYHLRPPTRVRNVKLLKCEELKKVTDSPLRHHHLRTADIPRRGDLYTGRIPILFNQDVIAYRARPEKAYDKFQYYRNGGADEIIFVFKGGGTL
;
A
#
# COMPACT_ATOMS: atom_id res chain seq x y z
N MET A 1 20.64 15.62 -1.33
CA MET A 1 19.65 16.71 -1.55
C MET A 1 18.27 16.08 -1.46
N PRO A 2 17.37 16.55 -0.60
CA PRO A 2 16.04 15.94 -0.51
C PRO A 2 15.32 16.06 -1.84
N TYR A 3 14.73 14.97 -2.26
CA TYR A 3 13.97 14.87 -3.48
C TYR A 3 12.48 14.91 -3.16
N TYR A 4 11.78 15.88 -3.75
CA TYR A 4 10.35 16.04 -3.55
C TYR A 4 9.60 15.70 -4.82
N LYS A 5 8.71 14.74 -4.75
CA LYS A 5 7.76 14.44 -5.81
C LYS A 5 6.36 14.60 -5.25
N LYS A 6 5.63 15.58 -5.79
CA LYS A 6 4.24 15.79 -5.45
C LYS A 6 3.38 14.92 -6.36
N LEU A 7 2.50 14.12 -5.78
CA LEU A 7 1.51 13.31 -6.48
C LEU A 7 0.12 13.75 -6.03
N GLY A 8 -0.76 14.02 -7.00
CA GLY A 8 -2.12 14.50 -6.76
C GLY A 8 -2.20 16.00 -6.43
N ASP A 9 -3.42 16.43 -6.12
CA ASP A 9 -3.74 17.82 -5.80
C ASP A 9 -3.65 18.06 -4.30
N ILE A 10 -2.45 18.44 -3.85
CA ILE A 10 -2.22 18.82 -2.46
C ILE A 10 -2.14 20.34 -2.39
N PRO A 11 -2.93 21.02 -1.56
CA PRO A 11 -2.85 22.45 -1.36
C PRO A 11 -1.46 22.87 -0.90
N ARG A 12 -1.07 24.09 -1.21
CA ARG A 12 0.21 24.64 -0.73
C ARG A 12 0.15 24.77 0.80
N LYS A 13 1.14 24.19 1.49
CA LYS A 13 1.27 24.28 2.94
C LYS A 13 1.95 25.60 3.33
N HIS A 14 1.31 26.38 4.19
CA HIS A 14 1.81 27.67 4.70
C HIS A 14 1.84 27.69 6.24
N HIS A 15 2.50 26.73 6.87
CA HIS A 15 2.61 26.63 8.33
C HIS A 15 1.27 26.59 9.08
N ILE A 16 0.20 26.20 8.38
CA ILE A 16 -1.15 26.04 8.93
C ILE A 16 -1.65 24.63 8.64
N TRP A 17 -2.62 24.22 9.42
CA TRP A 17 -3.29 22.93 9.20
C TRP A 17 -4.01 22.91 7.86
N PHE A 18 -3.96 21.80 7.17
CA PHE A 18 -4.75 21.63 5.96
C PHE A 18 -6.22 21.42 6.29
N HIS A 19 -7.06 22.20 5.62
CA HIS A 19 -8.50 22.10 5.71
C HIS A 19 -9.05 21.39 4.49
N ARG A 20 -10.12 20.63 4.70
CA ARG A 20 -10.94 20.11 3.61
C ARG A 20 -11.64 21.29 2.91
N ASN A 21 -11.89 21.16 1.62
CA ASN A 21 -12.59 22.20 0.86
C ASN A 21 -13.94 22.54 1.52
N GLY A 22 -14.18 23.82 1.73
CA GLY A 22 -15.41 24.35 2.33
C GLY A 22 -15.46 24.29 3.86
N ALA A 23 -14.41 23.78 4.51
CA ALA A 23 -14.35 23.75 5.98
C ALA A 23 -13.34 24.77 6.49
N GLY A 24 -13.74 25.55 7.46
CA GLY A 24 -12.85 26.46 8.20
C GLY A 24 -12.18 25.81 9.40
N PRO A 25 -11.24 26.51 10.05
CA PRO A 25 -10.65 26.05 11.29
C PRO A 25 -11.70 25.99 12.39
N GLY A 26 -12.06 24.80 12.85
CA GLY A 26 -12.96 24.59 13.99
C GLY A 26 -12.18 24.24 15.26
N TYR A 27 -12.72 24.57 16.41
CA TYR A 27 -12.13 24.21 17.72
C TYR A 27 -12.09 22.70 17.96
N ASN A 28 -12.92 21.94 17.27
CA ASN A 28 -13.05 20.48 17.34
C ASN A 28 -12.27 19.76 16.24
N ASN A 29 -11.40 20.45 15.50
CA ASN A 29 -10.69 19.94 14.34
C ASN A 29 -11.60 19.46 13.18
N GLU A 30 -12.84 19.86 13.15
CA GLU A 30 -13.70 19.58 12.00
C GLU A 30 -13.15 20.26 10.74
N GLY A 31 -13.09 19.50 9.66
CA GLY A 31 -12.57 19.99 8.41
C GLY A 31 -11.05 20.04 8.29
N ILE A 32 -10.29 19.61 9.29
CA ILE A 32 -8.84 19.49 9.22
C ILE A 32 -8.45 18.08 8.78
N TYR A 33 -7.44 18.00 7.94
CA TYR A 33 -6.79 16.73 7.61
C TYR A 33 -5.75 16.37 8.66
N TYR A 34 -5.64 15.09 8.97
CA TYR A 34 -4.61 14.55 9.84
C TYR A 34 -3.41 14.11 9.01
N GLU A 35 -2.24 14.62 9.31
CA GLU A 35 -0.99 14.23 8.67
C GLU A 35 -0.44 12.93 9.25
N HIS A 36 0.06 12.07 8.37
CA HIS A 36 0.71 10.82 8.73
C HIS A 36 1.97 10.65 7.90
N VAL A 37 3.10 10.57 8.55
CA VAL A 37 4.38 10.23 7.91
C VAL A 37 4.49 8.72 7.81
N VAL A 38 4.71 8.24 6.61
CA VAL A 38 4.87 6.82 6.30
C VAL A 38 6.26 6.59 5.76
N THR A 39 7.03 5.75 6.44
CA THR A 39 8.41 5.44 6.10
C THR A 39 8.77 4.06 6.66
N THR A 40 9.78 3.42 6.09
CA THR A 40 10.40 2.19 6.63
C THR A 40 11.69 2.48 7.40
N GLU A 41 12.30 3.67 7.21
CA GLU A 41 13.62 4.02 7.75
C GLU A 41 13.62 5.33 8.56
N GLY A 42 12.48 5.70 9.11
CA GLY A 42 12.34 6.95 9.87
C GLY A 42 12.48 8.18 8.97
N PHE A 43 13.20 9.21 9.43
CA PHE A 43 13.39 10.47 8.69
C PHE A 43 14.71 10.53 7.90
N ASN A 44 15.46 9.46 7.83
CA ASN A 44 16.79 9.44 7.21
C ASN A 44 16.73 9.24 5.70
N GLU A 45 15.67 8.61 5.20
CA GLU A 45 15.48 8.26 3.81
C GLU A 45 14.18 8.87 3.24
N ALA A 46 13.74 8.41 2.11
CA ALA A 46 12.50 8.86 1.50
C ALA A 46 11.29 8.49 2.37
N PHE A 47 10.41 9.43 2.56
CA PHE A 47 9.16 9.24 3.28
C PHE A 47 7.98 9.86 2.53
N SER A 48 6.79 9.38 2.83
CA SER A 48 5.55 9.93 2.30
C SER A 48 4.76 10.62 3.40
N ILE A 49 4.16 11.75 3.08
CA ILE A 49 3.18 12.40 3.96
C ILE A 49 1.80 12.14 3.38
N MET A 50 0.95 11.52 4.18
CA MET A 50 -0.42 11.18 3.80
C MET A 50 -1.41 11.98 4.64
N TYR A 51 -2.52 12.34 4.03
CA TYR A 51 -3.57 13.12 4.67
C TYR A 51 -4.81 12.25 4.85
N HIS A 52 -5.30 12.19 6.08
CA HIS A 52 -6.43 11.37 6.48
C HIS A 52 -7.61 12.23 6.94
N LEU A 53 -8.81 11.73 6.70
CA LEU A 53 -10.05 12.32 7.23
C LEU A 53 -10.26 12.03 8.72
N ARG A 54 -9.55 11.04 9.25
CA ARG A 54 -9.64 10.62 10.67
C ARG A 54 -8.24 10.41 11.21
N PRO A 55 -8.03 10.54 12.55
CA PRO A 55 -6.71 10.30 13.13
C PRO A 55 -6.21 8.88 12.81
N PRO A 56 -5.06 8.73 12.12
CA PRO A 56 -4.56 7.42 11.69
C PRO A 56 -4.04 6.57 12.85
N THR A 57 -3.69 7.20 13.98
CA THR A 57 -3.17 6.52 15.17
C THR A 57 -4.25 6.05 16.15
N ARG A 58 -5.51 6.41 15.93
CA ARG A 58 -6.62 5.99 16.77
C ARG A 58 -7.10 4.60 16.39
N VAL A 59 -6.45 3.59 16.89
CA VAL A 59 -6.81 2.18 16.68
C VAL A 59 -8.07 1.86 17.49
N ARG A 60 -9.12 1.36 16.83
CA ARG A 60 -10.35 0.88 17.45
C ARG A 60 -10.42 -0.64 17.50
N ASN A 61 -9.87 -1.30 16.52
CA ASN A 61 -9.86 -2.75 16.41
C ASN A 61 -8.68 -3.20 15.57
N VAL A 62 -8.18 -4.39 15.84
CA VAL A 62 -7.14 -5.07 15.07
C VAL A 62 -7.64 -6.46 14.72
N LYS A 63 -7.55 -6.80 13.44
CA LYS A 63 -7.93 -8.12 12.93
C LYS A 63 -6.87 -8.64 11.99
N LEU A 64 -6.45 -9.87 12.20
CA LEU A 64 -5.61 -10.58 11.25
C LEU A 64 -6.43 -10.89 9.98
N LEU A 65 -5.98 -10.39 8.84
CA LEU A 65 -6.63 -10.66 7.55
C LEU A 65 -6.08 -11.93 6.89
N LYS A 66 -4.76 -12.08 6.89
CA LYS A 66 -4.08 -13.18 6.23
C LYS A 66 -2.70 -13.37 6.85
N CYS A 67 -2.32 -14.60 7.05
CA CYS A 67 -0.94 -14.98 7.29
C CYS A 67 -0.45 -15.80 6.09
N GLU A 68 0.67 -15.42 5.48
CA GLU A 68 1.28 -16.18 4.39
C GLU A 68 2.39 -17.06 4.93
N GLU A 69 2.24 -18.35 4.73
CA GLU A 69 3.31 -19.30 5.00
C GLU A 69 4.08 -19.57 3.69
N LEU A 70 5.30 -19.05 3.62
CA LEU A 70 6.17 -19.25 2.46
C LEU A 70 6.93 -20.57 2.61
N LYS A 71 6.61 -21.54 1.76
CA LYS A 71 7.26 -22.85 1.77
C LYS A 71 8.36 -22.93 0.73
N LYS A 72 9.57 -23.20 1.17
CA LYS A 72 10.72 -23.45 0.28
C LYS A 72 10.61 -24.84 -0.34
N VAL A 73 10.96 -24.93 -1.61
CA VAL A 73 11.23 -26.23 -2.26
C VAL A 73 12.70 -26.54 -2.04
N THR A 74 12.98 -27.55 -1.21
CA THR A 74 14.33 -27.89 -0.77
C THR A 74 15.06 -28.87 -1.67
N ASP A 75 14.36 -29.75 -2.36
CA ASP A 75 14.93 -30.87 -3.10
C ASP A 75 14.67 -30.81 -4.62
N SER A 76 14.42 -29.62 -5.15
CA SER A 76 14.26 -29.46 -6.59
C SER A 76 15.60 -29.29 -7.29
N PRO A 77 15.93 -30.10 -8.31
CA PRO A 77 17.12 -29.87 -9.11
C PRO A 77 17.03 -28.53 -9.82
N LEU A 78 18.16 -27.86 -9.94
CA LEU A 78 18.24 -26.60 -10.71
C LEU A 78 17.89 -26.87 -12.17
N ARG A 79 16.79 -26.32 -12.64
CA ARG A 79 16.28 -26.46 -14.01
C ARG A 79 15.42 -25.29 -14.41
N HIS A 80 15.13 -25.16 -15.69
CA HIS A 80 14.20 -24.16 -16.19
C HIS A 80 12.78 -24.40 -15.69
N HIS A 81 12.12 -23.32 -15.27
CA HIS A 81 10.72 -23.33 -14.86
C HIS A 81 9.94 -22.32 -15.69
N HIS A 82 8.77 -22.72 -16.16
CA HIS A 82 7.79 -21.84 -16.80
C HIS A 82 6.50 -21.87 -15.99
N LEU A 83 6.21 -20.76 -15.31
CA LEU A 83 5.03 -20.63 -14.47
C LEU A 83 3.87 -20.01 -15.26
N ARG A 84 2.81 -20.78 -15.53
CA ARG A 84 1.62 -20.32 -16.27
C ARG A 84 0.71 -19.47 -15.35
N THR A 85 1.17 -18.30 -14.98
CA THR A 85 0.46 -17.43 -14.02
C THR A 85 -0.85 -16.84 -14.58
N ALA A 86 -1.07 -16.94 -15.91
CA ALA A 86 -2.33 -16.55 -16.52
C ALA A 86 -3.49 -17.47 -16.14
N ASP A 87 -3.21 -18.71 -15.75
CA ASP A 87 -4.22 -19.72 -15.41
C ASP A 87 -4.64 -19.66 -13.92
N ILE A 88 -3.99 -18.82 -13.13
CA ILE A 88 -4.36 -18.61 -11.72
C ILE A 88 -5.79 -18.05 -11.65
N PRO A 89 -6.71 -18.64 -10.87
CA PRO A 89 -8.07 -18.15 -10.77
C PRO A 89 -8.15 -16.73 -10.19
N ARG A 90 -9.16 -15.98 -10.59
CA ARG A 90 -9.46 -14.70 -9.96
C ARG A 90 -9.91 -14.92 -8.52
N ARG A 91 -9.45 -14.05 -7.62
CA ARG A 91 -9.86 -14.09 -6.22
C ARG A 91 -9.56 -12.76 -5.50
N GLY A 92 -10.36 -12.47 -4.50
CA GLY A 92 -10.16 -11.35 -3.61
C GLY A 92 -9.94 -10.00 -4.32
N ASP A 93 -9.27 -9.11 -3.67
CA ASP A 93 -8.79 -7.85 -4.20
C ASP A 93 -7.28 -7.90 -4.51
N LEU A 94 -6.69 -6.75 -4.86
CA LEU A 94 -5.27 -6.65 -5.19
C LEU A 94 -4.34 -7.19 -4.09
N TYR A 95 -4.69 -7.03 -2.84
CA TYR A 95 -3.84 -7.39 -1.69
C TYR A 95 -4.20 -8.75 -1.10
N THR A 96 -5.48 -9.01 -0.88
CA THR A 96 -5.94 -10.27 -0.29
C THR A 96 -5.91 -11.44 -1.27
N GLY A 97 -6.01 -11.14 -2.57
CA GLY A 97 -6.02 -12.13 -3.65
C GLY A 97 -4.65 -12.48 -4.24
N ARG A 98 -3.59 -11.77 -3.87
CA ARG A 98 -2.25 -12.04 -4.40
C ARG A 98 -1.68 -13.38 -3.93
N ILE A 99 -0.88 -14.01 -4.78
CA ILE A 99 -0.24 -15.31 -4.54
C ILE A 99 1.26 -15.13 -4.70
N PRO A 100 2.10 -15.52 -3.73
CA PRO A 100 3.54 -15.55 -3.91
C PRO A 100 3.90 -16.63 -4.93
N ILE A 101 4.73 -16.29 -5.90
CA ILE A 101 5.20 -17.20 -6.95
C ILE A 101 6.69 -17.51 -6.86
N LEU A 102 7.47 -16.53 -6.42
CA LEU A 102 8.91 -16.66 -6.20
C LEU A 102 9.28 -15.83 -4.98
N PHE A 103 10.25 -16.29 -4.21
CA PHE A 103 10.77 -15.52 -3.10
C PHE A 103 12.19 -15.93 -2.73
N ASN A 104 12.91 -15.01 -2.14
CA ASN A 104 14.15 -15.23 -1.41
C ASN A 104 14.13 -14.43 -0.10
N GLN A 105 15.29 -14.12 0.48
CA GLN A 105 15.39 -13.35 1.71
C GLN A 105 15.01 -11.87 1.54
N ASP A 106 15.19 -11.32 0.33
CA ASP A 106 15.09 -9.89 0.06
C ASP A 106 13.84 -9.52 -0.73
N VAL A 107 13.36 -10.44 -1.59
CA VAL A 107 12.30 -10.15 -2.56
C VAL A 107 11.25 -11.24 -2.58
N ILE A 108 9.99 -10.82 -2.68
CA ILE A 108 8.85 -11.71 -2.94
C ILE A 108 8.14 -11.21 -4.20
N ALA A 109 8.07 -12.08 -5.23
CA ALA A 109 7.28 -11.80 -6.41
C ALA A 109 5.88 -12.40 -6.28
N TYR A 110 4.88 -11.56 -6.44
CA TYR A 110 3.48 -11.96 -6.37
C TYR A 110 2.80 -11.92 -7.73
N ARG A 111 1.79 -12.74 -7.90
CA ARG A 111 0.80 -12.60 -8.96
C ARG A 111 -0.56 -12.32 -8.35
N ALA A 112 -1.22 -11.28 -8.85
CA ALA A 112 -2.59 -10.95 -8.49
C ALA A 112 -3.50 -11.01 -9.71
N ARG A 113 -4.68 -11.60 -9.56
CA ARG A 113 -5.80 -11.56 -10.50
C ARG A 113 -7.06 -11.21 -9.70
N PRO A 114 -7.28 -9.93 -9.40
CA PRO A 114 -8.41 -9.52 -8.58
C PRO A 114 -9.74 -9.91 -9.19
N GLU A 115 -10.65 -10.38 -8.36
CA GLU A 115 -12.06 -10.61 -8.67
C GLU A 115 -12.89 -9.35 -8.42
N LYS A 116 -12.51 -8.58 -7.41
CA LYS A 116 -13.16 -7.34 -6.99
C LYS A 116 -12.16 -6.20 -6.87
N ALA A 117 -12.66 -4.98 -6.98
CA ALA A 117 -11.87 -3.79 -6.69
C ALA A 117 -11.51 -3.73 -5.20
N TYR A 118 -10.38 -3.09 -4.89
CA TYR A 118 -10.06 -2.71 -3.52
C TYR A 118 -11.01 -1.60 -3.07
N ASP A 119 -11.45 -1.65 -1.83
CA ASP A 119 -12.39 -0.67 -1.31
C ASP A 119 -11.71 0.70 -1.19
N LYS A 120 -12.25 1.71 -1.87
CA LYS A 120 -11.74 3.08 -1.87
C LYS A 120 -11.70 3.76 -0.49
N PHE A 121 -12.41 3.22 0.49
CA PHE A 121 -12.40 3.72 1.87
C PHE A 121 -11.41 2.98 2.77
N GLN A 122 -10.75 1.96 2.26
CA GLN A 122 -9.70 1.26 2.95
C GLN A 122 -8.34 1.86 2.56
N TYR A 123 -7.47 1.92 3.52
CA TYR A 123 -6.10 2.35 3.34
C TYR A 123 -5.17 1.14 3.46
N TYR A 124 -4.30 0.97 2.47
CA TYR A 124 -3.27 -0.04 2.49
C TYR A 124 -1.90 0.57 2.79
N ARG A 125 -1.15 -0.10 3.61
CA ARG A 125 0.24 0.23 3.90
C ARG A 125 1.06 -1.04 4.02
N ASN A 126 2.15 -1.13 3.26
CA ASN A 126 3.21 -2.10 3.52
C ASN A 126 4.18 -1.49 4.52
N GLY A 127 4.25 -2.04 5.72
CA GLY A 127 5.15 -1.56 6.77
C GLY A 127 6.52 -2.26 6.79
N GLY A 128 6.75 -3.23 5.90
CA GLY A 128 7.94 -4.07 5.91
C GLY A 128 8.82 -3.98 4.66
N ALA A 129 8.32 -3.41 3.57
CA ALA A 129 9.06 -3.34 2.32
C ALA A 129 8.46 -2.32 1.35
N ASP A 130 9.21 -1.95 0.33
CA ASP A 130 8.71 -1.24 -0.83
C ASP A 130 7.97 -2.19 -1.77
N GLU A 131 7.03 -1.68 -2.54
CA GLU A 131 6.28 -2.46 -3.51
C GLU A 131 6.34 -1.84 -4.91
N ILE A 132 6.60 -2.69 -5.90
CA ILE A 132 6.48 -2.34 -7.32
C ILE A 132 5.28 -3.08 -7.88
N ILE A 133 4.30 -2.34 -8.39
CA ILE A 133 3.11 -2.91 -9.01
C ILE A 133 3.20 -2.75 -10.51
N PHE A 134 3.31 -3.88 -11.22
CA PHE A 134 3.30 -3.92 -12.66
C PHE A 134 1.94 -4.37 -13.18
N VAL A 135 1.25 -3.51 -13.92
CA VAL A 135 -0.08 -3.81 -14.49
C VAL A 135 0.10 -4.48 -15.84
N PHE A 136 -0.05 -5.80 -15.88
CA PHE A 136 0.08 -6.59 -17.11
C PHE A 136 -1.15 -6.47 -18.02
N LYS A 137 -2.35 -6.41 -17.45
CA LYS A 137 -3.61 -6.29 -18.19
C LYS A 137 -4.66 -5.59 -17.33
N GLY A 138 -5.36 -4.64 -17.91
CA GLY A 138 -6.34 -3.81 -17.22
C GLY A 138 -5.75 -2.47 -16.77
N GLY A 139 -6.33 -1.86 -15.77
CA GLY A 139 -5.90 -0.59 -15.20
C GLY A 139 -6.54 -0.34 -13.84
N GLY A 140 -6.09 0.69 -13.16
CA GLY A 140 -6.61 1.11 -11.87
C GLY A 140 -5.98 2.43 -11.44
N THR A 141 -6.46 2.95 -10.33
CA THR A 141 -5.89 4.11 -9.63
C THR A 141 -5.31 3.65 -8.30
N LEU A 142 -4.09 4.09 -7.99
CA LEU A 142 -3.42 3.89 -6.71
C LEU A 142 -3.53 5.17 -5.89
#